data_ce273fe7f9c1172c9e2066f968bc4cb5
#
_entry.id   ce273fe7f9c1172c9e2066f968bc4cb5
#
_cell.length_a   1.000
_cell.length_b   1.000
_cell.length_c   1.000
_cell.angle_alpha   90.00
_cell.angle_beta   90.00
_cell.angle_gamma   90.00
#
_symmetry.space_group_name_H-M   'P 1'
#
loop_
_entity.id
_entity.type
_entity.pdbx_description
1 polymer ?
#
loop_
_entity_poly.entity_id
_entity_poly.type
_entity_poly.pdbx_seq_one_letter_code
_entity_poly.pdbx_strand_id
1 'polypeptide(L)'
;MPNTTGLIYNSPIETSSATQILVTCLNDSLNIPTNIEIEVFKWDTSLSIRTPIGHDLIQVIPQAGRSLLYALGNAAYYEVQSDFFSATSTIIHVYGLDSTGGIIQRVLQSEMTLIDRFTNIP
;
A
#
# COMPACT_ATOMS: atom_id res chain seq x y z
N MET A 1 6.78 -11.09 8.89
CA MET A 1 5.46 -10.60 9.34
C MET A 1 5.03 -9.45 8.44
N PRO A 2 3.78 -9.44 7.99
CA PRO A 2 3.29 -8.32 7.19
C PRO A 2 3.23 -7.02 7.97
N ASN A 3 3.25 -5.92 7.23
CA ASN A 3 3.02 -4.58 7.75
C ASN A 3 1.69 -4.05 7.24
N THR A 4 1.04 -3.20 8.01
CA THR A 4 -0.16 -2.49 7.59
C THR A 4 0.01 -0.99 7.80
N THR A 5 -0.57 -0.21 6.89
CA THR A 5 -0.72 1.23 7.10
C THR A 5 -1.73 1.55 8.20
N GLY A 6 -2.57 0.56 8.58
CA GLY A 6 -3.79 0.83 9.31
C GLY A 6 -4.79 1.57 8.41
N LEU A 7 -5.86 2.04 9.02
CA LEU A 7 -6.90 2.77 8.30
C LEU A 7 -6.40 4.19 7.98
N ILE A 8 -6.43 4.55 6.71
CA ILE A 8 -6.13 5.91 6.26
C ILE A 8 -7.45 6.60 5.93
N TYR A 9 -7.70 7.72 6.59
CA TYR A 9 -8.91 8.49 6.34
C TYR A 9 -8.75 9.32 5.07
N ASN A 10 -9.69 9.14 4.14
CA ASN A 10 -9.73 9.87 2.88
C ASN A 10 -10.93 10.80 2.90
N SER A 11 -10.75 11.99 3.47
CA SER A 11 -11.86 12.90 3.74
C SER A 11 -12.60 13.32 2.48
N PRO A 12 -13.92 13.03 2.37
CA PRO A 12 -14.71 13.46 1.22
C PRO A 12 -15.08 14.95 1.28
N ILE A 13 -14.84 15.61 2.39
CA ILE A 13 -15.22 17.02 2.60
C ILE A 13 -14.17 17.95 2.00
N GLU A 14 -12.93 17.48 1.89
CA GLU A 14 -11.85 18.26 1.30
C GLU A 14 -11.94 18.25 -0.22
N THR A 15 -11.50 19.36 -0.84
CA THR A 15 -11.50 19.47 -2.31
C THR A 15 -10.51 18.52 -2.98
N SER A 16 -9.64 17.87 -2.20
CA SER A 16 -8.63 16.95 -2.69
C SER A 16 -8.70 15.67 -1.86
N SER A 17 -9.45 14.69 -2.31
CA SER A 17 -9.37 13.35 -1.75
C SER A 17 -8.52 12.46 -2.67
N ALA A 18 -7.93 11.41 -2.10
CA ALA A 18 -7.18 10.45 -2.88
C ALA A 18 -8.14 9.64 -3.76
N THR A 19 -7.80 9.52 -5.03
CA THR A 19 -8.54 8.69 -6.00
C THR A 19 -7.71 7.49 -6.43
N GLN A 20 -6.41 7.50 -6.15
CA GLN A 20 -5.49 6.43 -6.49
C GLN A 20 -4.51 6.21 -5.34
N ILE A 21 -4.02 4.99 -5.24
CA ILE A 21 -2.98 4.61 -4.30
C ILE A 21 -1.76 4.18 -5.09
N LEU A 22 -0.63 4.81 -4.82
CA LEU A 22 0.67 4.42 -5.39
C LEU A 22 1.48 3.73 -4.31
N VAL A 23 1.94 2.52 -4.60
CA VAL A 23 2.85 1.78 -3.72
C VAL A 23 4.20 1.70 -4.42
N THR A 24 5.24 2.19 -3.78
CA THR A 24 6.60 2.11 -4.31
C THR A 24 7.39 1.06 -3.54
N CYS A 25 8.15 0.27 -4.27
CA CYS A 25 8.97 -0.81 -3.72
C CYS A 25 10.40 -0.63 -4.20
N LEU A 26 11.34 -0.60 -3.28
CA LEU A 26 12.77 -0.52 -3.59
C LEU A 26 13.48 -1.72 -2.99
N ASN A 27 14.27 -2.41 -3.80
CA ASN A 27 15.19 -3.44 -3.32
C ASN A 27 16.62 -2.88 -3.38
N ASP A 28 17.12 -2.48 -2.22
CA ASP A 28 18.45 -1.91 -2.09
C ASP A 28 19.54 -2.96 -1.82
N SER A 29 19.22 -4.24 -1.88
CA SER A 29 20.18 -5.31 -1.76
C SER A 29 21.13 -5.31 -2.95
N LEU A 30 22.38 -5.69 -2.73
CA LEU A 30 23.39 -5.74 -3.80
C LEU A 30 23.18 -6.92 -4.75
N ASN A 31 22.69 -8.05 -4.25
CA ASN A 31 22.67 -9.29 -5.02
C ASN A 31 21.51 -10.24 -4.71
N ILE A 32 20.55 -9.85 -3.86
CA ILE A 32 19.43 -10.71 -3.48
C ILE A 32 18.14 -10.12 -4.02
N PRO A 33 17.39 -10.83 -4.88
CA PRO A 33 16.06 -10.41 -5.29
C PRO A 33 15.08 -10.53 -4.11
N THR A 34 14.04 -9.72 -4.10
CA THR A 34 12.99 -9.77 -3.10
C THR A 34 11.65 -10.05 -3.75
N ASN A 35 10.84 -10.87 -3.09
CA ASN A 35 9.44 -11.08 -3.46
C ASN A 35 8.60 -10.27 -2.48
N ILE A 36 7.67 -9.50 -3.03
CA ILE A 36 6.82 -8.58 -2.26
C ILE A 36 5.37 -8.94 -2.51
N GLU A 37 4.62 -9.12 -1.44
CA GLU A 37 3.18 -9.31 -1.51
C GLU A 37 2.49 -8.06 -1.00
N ILE A 38 1.48 -7.59 -1.75
CA ILE A 38 0.73 -6.38 -1.42
C ILE A 38 -0.76 -6.69 -1.50
N GLU A 39 -1.49 -6.32 -0.46
CA GLU A 39 -2.94 -6.36 -0.43
C GLU A 39 -3.46 -4.94 -0.16
N VAL A 40 -4.44 -4.50 -0.93
CA VAL A 40 -5.03 -3.17 -0.81
C VAL A 40 -6.52 -3.32 -0.58
N PHE A 41 -7.02 -2.60 0.41
CA PHE A 41 -8.43 -2.62 0.80
C PHE A 41 -9.00 -1.22 0.84
N LYS A 42 -10.29 -1.11 0.51
CA LYS A 42 -11.08 0.08 0.78
C LYS A 42 -12.18 -0.26 1.77
N TRP A 43 -12.63 0.75 2.51
CA TRP A 43 -13.67 0.61 3.52
C TRP A 43 -14.78 1.61 3.25
N ASP A 44 -16.00 1.24 3.63
CA ASP A 44 -17.14 2.16 3.62
C ASP A 44 -17.05 3.17 4.77
N THR A 45 -17.95 4.16 4.77
CA THR A 45 -17.96 5.21 5.80
C THR A 45 -18.26 4.68 7.21
N SER A 46 -18.99 3.58 7.31
CA SER A 46 -19.33 2.96 8.61
C SER A 46 -18.21 2.05 9.13
N LEU A 47 -17.16 1.80 8.32
CA LEU A 47 -16.07 0.88 8.64
C LEU A 47 -16.55 -0.55 8.90
N SER A 48 -17.65 -0.94 8.27
CA SER A 48 -18.24 -2.27 8.42
C SER A 48 -17.96 -3.20 7.26
N ILE A 49 -17.63 -2.64 6.08
CA ILE A 49 -17.39 -3.43 4.88
C ILE A 49 -15.97 -3.14 4.37
N ARG A 50 -15.14 -4.18 4.36
CA ARG A 50 -13.79 -4.15 3.79
C ARG A 50 -13.85 -4.81 2.42
N THR A 51 -13.43 -4.09 1.39
CA THR A 51 -13.42 -4.58 0.01
C THR A 51 -12.00 -4.63 -0.52
N PRO A 52 -11.50 -5.80 -0.94
CA PRO A 52 -10.18 -5.85 -1.58
C PRO A 52 -10.24 -5.19 -2.96
N ILE A 53 -9.26 -4.36 -3.26
CA ILE A 53 -9.12 -3.69 -4.56
C ILE A 53 -7.82 -4.07 -5.27
N GLY A 54 -6.91 -4.75 -4.59
CA GLY A 54 -5.67 -5.22 -5.18
C GLY A 54 -5.02 -6.30 -4.34
N HIS A 55 -4.42 -7.27 -5.02
CA HIS A 55 -3.60 -8.31 -4.39
C HIS A 55 -2.54 -8.71 -5.41
N ASP A 56 -1.31 -8.34 -5.17
CA ASP A 56 -0.20 -8.56 -6.08
C ASP A 56 0.96 -9.23 -5.38
N LEU A 57 1.62 -10.14 -6.11
CA LEU A 57 2.89 -10.73 -5.71
C LEU A 57 3.89 -10.40 -6.81
N ILE A 58 4.90 -9.62 -6.47
CA ILE A 58 5.89 -9.14 -7.44
C ILE A 58 7.29 -9.50 -6.99
N GLN A 59 8.20 -9.58 -7.96
CA GLN A 59 9.63 -9.70 -7.69
C GLN A 59 10.33 -8.43 -8.09
N VAL A 60 11.22 -7.94 -7.22
CA VAL A 60 12.08 -6.79 -7.50
C VAL A 60 13.53 -7.27 -7.48
N ILE A 61 14.21 -7.09 -8.60
CA ILE A 61 15.62 -7.47 -8.72
C ILE A 61 16.51 -6.55 -7.88
N PRO A 62 17.74 -6.98 -7.54
CA PRO A 62 18.64 -6.14 -6.74
C PRO A 62 18.88 -4.77 -7.36
N GLN A 63 18.99 -3.76 -6.53
CA GLN A 63 19.27 -2.36 -6.92
C GLN A 63 18.23 -1.78 -7.86
N ALA A 64 16.96 -2.23 -7.74
CA ALA A 64 15.88 -1.78 -8.61
C ALA A 64 14.66 -1.41 -7.79
N GLY A 65 13.74 -0.69 -8.42
CA GLY A 65 12.46 -0.34 -7.85
C GLY A 65 11.30 -0.70 -8.76
N ARG A 66 10.12 -0.81 -8.16
CA ARG A 66 8.85 -0.96 -8.87
C ARG A 66 7.79 -0.12 -8.19
N SER A 67 6.80 0.29 -8.96
CA SER A 67 5.62 0.95 -8.42
C SER A 67 4.36 0.25 -8.90
N LEU A 68 3.35 0.24 -8.06
CA LEU A 68 2.03 -0.31 -8.35
C LEU A 68 0.99 0.77 -8.09
N LEU A 69 0.00 0.88 -8.97
CA LEU A 69 -1.03 1.90 -8.89
C LEU A 69 -2.40 1.22 -8.77
N TYR A 70 -3.17 1.64 -7.78
CA TYR A 70 -4.50 1.08 -7.53
C TYR A 70 -5.54 2.19 -7.58
N ALA A 71 -6.68 1.91 -8.22
CA ALA A 71 -7.79 2.84 -8.25
C ALA A 71 -8.58 2.76 -6.94
N LEU A 72 -8.67 3.86 -6.22
CA LEU A 72 -9.37 3.94 -4.94
C LEU A 72 -10.82 4.38 -5.10
N GLY A 73 -11.12 5.17 -6.12
CA GLY A 73 -12.44 5.75 -6.31
C GLY A 73 -12.78 6.75 -5.22
N ASN A 74 -14.00 6.66 -4.69
CA ASN A 74 -14.50 7.58 -3.66
C ASN A 74 -14.52 6.95 -2.27
N ALA A 75 -13.61 6.02 -1.99
CA ALA A 75 -13.59 5.35 -0.70
C ALA A 75 -13.26 6.32 0.44
N ALA A 76 -13.97 6.19 1.55
CA ALA A 76 -13.77 7.05 2.72
C ALA A 76 -12.52 6.66 3.51
N TYR A 77 -12.16 5.37 3.47
CA TYR A 77 -10.98 4.84 4.15
C TYR A 77 -10.32 3.81 3.25
N TYR A 78 -9.02 3.65 3.41
CA TYR A 78 -8.28 2.59 2.74
C TYR A 78 -7.15 2.08 3.62
N GLU A 79 -6.62 0.94 3.26
CA GLU A 79 -5.55 0.26 3.98
C GLU A 79 -4.67 -0.49 3.00
N VAL A 80 -3.37 -0.45 3.21
CA VAL A 80 -2.40 -1.24 2.44
C VAL A 80 -1.64 -2.15 3.39
N GLN A 81 -1.60 -3.43 3.06
CA GLN A 81 -0.80 -4.43 3.77
C GLN A 81 0.31 -4.90 2.84
N SER A 82 1.48 -5.13 3.38
CA SER A 82 2.64 -5.57 2.60
C SER A 82 3.53 -6.48 3.40
N ASP A 83 4.20 -7.40 2.71
CA ASP A 83 5.28 -8.19 3.26
C ASP A 83 6.32 -8.42 2.18
N PHE A 84 7.55 -8.65 2.59
CA PHE A 84 8.62 -8.97 1.66
C PHE A 84 9.41 -10.16 2.19
N PHE A 85 9.83 -11.01 1.26
CA PHE A 85 10.50 -12.27 1.55
C PHE A 85 11.91 -12.22 0.99
N SER A 86 12.86 -12.71 1.75
CA SER A 86 14.24 -12.97 1.37
C SER A 86 15.20 -11.78 1.26
N ALA A 87 14.75 -10.54 1.24
CA ALA A 87 15.66 -9.39 1.23
C ALA A 87 15.52 -8.54 2.49
N THR A 88 16.66 -8.11 3.05
CA THR A 88 16.69 -7.31 4.28
C THR A 88 16.64 -5.80 4.02
N SER A 89 16.89 -5.39 2.77
CA SER A 89 16.96 -3.96 2.40
C SER A 89 15.81 -3.58 1.46
N THR A 90 14.62 -4.07 1.75
CA THR A 90 13.41 -3.75 0.98
C THR A 90 12.67 -2.60 1.66
N ILE A 91 12.33 -1.58 0.88
CA ILE A 91 11.64 -0.38 1.37
C ILE A 91 10.33 -0.23 0.61
N ILE A 92 9.22 -0.10 1.33
CA ILE A 92 7.88 0.05 0.76
C ILE A 92 7.25 1.31 1.33
N HIS A 93 6.82 2.21 0.44
CA HIS A 93 6.09 3.41 0.82
C HIS A 93 4.73 3.44 0.11
N VAL A 94 3.76 4.11 0.73
CA VAL A 94 2.39 4.22 0.22
C VAL A 94 2.04 5.70 0.08
N TYR A 95 1.47 6.06 -1.06
CA TYR A 95 1.04 7.43 -1.36
C TYR A 95 -0.41 7.44 -1.79
N GLY A 96 -1.19 8.37 -1.25
CA GLY A 96 -2.52 8.68 -1.78
C GLY A 96 -2.39 9.85 -2.77
N LEU A 97 -2.91 9.65 -3.97
CA LEU A 97 -2.84 10.64 -5.05
C LEU A 97 -4.23 11.18 -5.35
N ASP A 98 -4.31 12.49 -5.61
CA ASP A 98 -5.55 13.11 -6.08
C ASP A 98 -5.76 12.86 -7.58
N SER A 99 -6.83 13.41 -8.15
CA SER A 99 -7.18 13.19 -9.55
C SER A 99 -6.17 13.77 -10.55
N THR A 100 -5.30 14.66 -10.08
CA THR A 100 -4.25 15.26 -10.93
C THR A 100 -2.90 14.57 -10.75
N GLY A 101 -2.82 13.56 -9.90
CA GLY A 101 -1.57 12.86 -9.59
C GLY A 101 -0.76 13.49 -8.48
N GLY A 102 -1.29 14.52 -7.82
CA GLY A 102 -0.62 15.15 -6.68
C GLY A 102 -0.69 14.29 -5.43
N ILE A 103 0.40 14.27 -4.65
CA ILE A 103 0.47 13.50 -3.40
C ILE A 103 -0.26 14.28 -2.31
N ILE A 104 -1.29 13.67 -1.73
CA ILE A 104 -2.05 14.26 -0.63
C ILE A 104 -1.93 13.48 0.67
N GLN A 105 -1.50 12.23 0.61
CA GLN A 105 -1.26 11.38 1.78
C GLN A 105 -0.01 10.57 1.54
N ARG A 106 0.72 10.30 2.61
CA ARG A 106 1.97 9.53 2.53
C ARG A 106 2.15 8.72 3.80
N VAL A 107 2.40 7.42 3.64
CA VAL A 107 2.77 6.53 4.73
C VAL A 107 4.10 5.90 4.39
N LEU A 108 5.12 6.22 5.16
CA LEU A 108 6.44 5.64 5.00
C LEU A 108 6.51 4.29 5.70
N GLN A 109 7.42 3.43 5.26
CA GLN A 109 7.55 2.10 5.86
C GLN A 109 7.74 2.14 7.37
N SER A 110 8.48 3.13 7.87
CA SER A 110 8.71 3.29 9.32
C SER A 110 7.45 3.62 10.11
N GLU A 111 6.39 4.05 9.43
CA GLU A 111 5.11 4.40 10.04
C GLU A 111 4.11 3.23 10.03
N MET A 112 4.46 2.13 9.40
CA MET A 112 3.60 0.96 9.32
C MET A 112 3.72 0.10 10.57
N THR A 113 2.66 -0.65 10.86
CA THR A 113 2.58 -1.52 12.03
C THR A 113 2.66 -2.98 11.59
N LEU A 114 3.43 -3.79 12.31
CA LEU A 114 3.49 -5.23 12.07
C LEU A 114 2.17 -5.89 12.48
N ILE A 115 1.70 -6.82 11.66
CA ILE A 115 0.54 -7.66 11.95
C ILE A 115 0.94 -9.13 11.82
N ASP A 116 0.20 -10.03 12.46
CA ASP A 116 0.56 -11.45 12.51
C ASP A 116 0.49 -12.11 11.14
N ARG A 117 -0.45 -11.69 10.31
CA ARG A 117 -0.69 -12.26 8.99
C ARG A 117 -1.48 -11.29 8.14
N PHE A 118 -1.44 -11.49 6.83
CA PHE A 118 -2.32 -10.79 5.91
C PHE A 118 -3.79 -11.08 6.22
N THR A 119 -4.63 -10.07 5.97
CA THR A 119 -6.08 -10.27 5.98
C THR A 119 -6.46 -11.21 4.84
N ASN A 120 -7.29 -12.20 5.13
CA ASN A 120 -7.75 -13.13 4.11
C ASN A 120 -8.62 -12.41 3.07
N ILE A 121 -8.30 -12.66 1.81
CA ILE A 121 -9.12 -12.21 0.68
C ILE A 121 -9.96 -13.41 0.24
N PRO A 122 -11.31 -13.33 0.37
CA PRO A 122 -12.18 -14.45 -0.01
C PRO A 122 -12.21 -14.69 -1.52
#